data_2a0603e47b8e2219498d433a6e9c4c7c
#
_entry.id   2a0603e47b8e2219498d433a6e9c4c7c
#
_cell.length_a   1.000
_cell.length_b   1.000
_cell.length_c   1.000
_cell.angle_alpha   90.00
_cell.angle_beta   90.00
_cell.angle_gamma   90.00
#
_symmetry.space_group_name_H-M   'P 1'
#
loop_
_entity.id
_entity.type
_entity.pdbx_description
1 polymer ?
#
loop_
_entity_poly.entity_id
_entity_poly.type
_entity_poly.pdbx_seq_one_letter_code
_entity_poly.pdbx_strand_id
1 'polypeptide(L)'
;VVICLIIVTVFFIFTGGKNADDYVEDYFALLEDKDYSKMYDMLSGDPKVDKDVFEERYTNIYEGIEAQDFSLKINSVEDDVVDYSLTMNTVAGKVTSNNQVKVTDGKLAYNEALILEGLESDYRVRVSSKSATRGRILDRNGNELATQGEAYEAGLVPGKLNGEADYERIGSLLNMSSAEIKDEMSASWIKDDSFVPLKEFAKDSSGQALVNQLIAIPGVKVNTTTVRYYPYGEATSHLTGYLQQVNAEDLEKHKGEGYDESSLIGRSGIEAAY
;
A
#
# COMPACT_ATOMS: atom_id res chain seq x y z
N VAL A 1 -18.70 -30.50 -18.72
CA VAL A 1 -18.37 -31.66 -17.85
C VAL A 1 -17.67 -31.07 -16.63
N VAL A 2 -18.40 -30.97 -15.52
CA VAL A 2 -17.88 -30.51 -14.21
C VAL A 2 -17.21 -31.69 -13.56
N ILE A 3 -15.91 -31.61 -13.35
CA ILE A 3 -15.17 -32.59 -12.55
C ILE A 3 -15.18 -32.09 -11.10
N CYS A 4 -16.08 -32.65 -10.29
CA CYS A 4 -16.03 -32.51 -8.82
C CYS A 4 -14.85 -33.32 -8.31
N LEU A 5 -13.83 -32.64 -7.80
CA LEU A 5 -12.76 -33.25 -7.02
C LEU A 5 -13.29 -33.51 -5.61
N ILE A 6 -13.65 -34.76 -5.31
CA ILE A 6 -14.02 -35.19 -3.96
C ILE A 6 -12.72 -35.41 -3.20
N ILE A 7 -12.39 -34.48 -2.30
CA ILE A 7 -11.33 -34.65 -1.30
C ILE A 7 -11.93 -35.58 -0.23
N VAL A 8 -11.51 -36.84 -0.23
CA VAL A 8 -11.81 -37.79 0.84
C VAL A 8 -10.87 -37.48 2.00
N THR A 9 -11.38 -36.76 2.99
CA THR A 9 -10.72 -36.62 4.29
C THR A 9 -10.81 -37.95 5.02
N VAL A 10 -9.74 -38.71 5.06
CA VAL A 10 -9.63 -39.92 5.88
C VAL A 10 -9.42 -39.46 7.31
N PHE A 11 -10.48 -39.53 8.13
CA PHE A 11 -10.42 -39.36 9.58
C PHE A 11 -9.69 -40.58 10.18
N PHE A 12 -8.40 -40.45 10.42
CA PHE A 12 -7.69 -41.37 11.30
C PHE A 12 -7.94 -40.95 12.75
N ILE A 13 -8.81 -41.73 13.44
CA ILE A 13 -8.92 -41.63 14.90
C ILE A 13 -7.70 -42.37 15.46
N PHE A 14 -6.60 -41.62 15.66
CA PHE A 14 -5.50 -42.05 16.51
C PHE A 14 -5.85 -41.62 17.95
N THR A 15 -5.94 -42.61 18.85
CA THR A 15 -6.01 -42.43 20.30
C THR A 15 -4.60 -42.19 20.87
N GLY A 16 -3.86 -41.25 20.30
CA GLY A 16 -2.63 -40.64 20.82
C GLY A 16 -2.91 -39.17 21.07
N GLY A 17 -2.45 -38.60 22.16
CA GLY A 17 -2.56 -37.15 22.39
C GLY A 17 -1.92 -36.39 21.21
N LYS A 18 -2.42 -35.18 20.92
CA LYS A 18 -1.82 -34.29 19.92
C LYS A 18 -0.37 -34.03 20.26
N ASN A 19 0.50 -34.03 19.24
CA ASN A 19 1.89 -33.65 19.38
C ASN A 19 2.02 -32.10 19.33
N ALA A 20 3.19 -31.57 19.63
CA ALA A 20 3.42 -30.11 19.64
C ALA A 20 3.18 -29.45 18.27
N ASP A 21 3.57 -30.12 17.19
CA ASP A 21 3.35 -29.69 15.81
C ASP A 21 1.86 -29.61 15.44
N ASP A 22 1.03 -30.56 15.90
CA ASP A 22 -0.43 -30.52 15.66
C ASP A 22 -1.06 -29.22 16.20
N TYR A 23 -0.60 -28.73 17.37
CA TYR A 23 -1.11 -27.46 17.93
C TYR A 23 -0.64 -26.24 17.15
N VAL A 24 0.56 -26.27 16.58
CA VAL A 24 1.07 -25.19 15.72
C VAL A 24 0.32 -25.18 14.39
N GLU A 25 0.01 -26.34 13.83
CA GLU A 25 -0.81 -26.46 12.61
C GLU A 25 -2.22 -25.91 12.84
N ASP A 26 -2.88 -26.30 13.94
CA ASP A 26 -4.20 -25.78 14.31
C ASP A 26 -4.20 -24.25 14.48
N TYR A 27 -3.15 -23.70 15.13
CA TYR A 27 -3.01 -22.26 15.34
C TYR A 27 -2.93 -21.50 14.02
N PHE A 28 -2.08 -21.94 13.10
CA PHE A 28 -1.94 -21.27 11.82
C PHE A 28 -3.06 -21.56 10.82
N ALA A 29 -3.83 -22.63 11.01
CA ALA A 29 -5.06 -22.85 10.25
C ALA A 29 -6.12 -21.76 10.58
N LEU A 30 -6.20 -21.33 11.84
CA LEU A 30 -7.10 -20.22 12.23
C LEU A 30 -6.67 -18.87 11.65
N LEU A 31 -5.41 -18.70 11.30
CA LEU A 31 -4.90 -17.48 10.66
C LEU A 31 -5.50 -17.29 9.26
N GLU A 32 -5.65 -18.36 8.49
CA GLU A 32 -6.27 -18.33 7.16
C GLU A 32 -7.75 -17.92 7.23
N ASP A 33 -8.44 -18.36 8.28
CA ASP A 33 -9.83 -18.00 8.59
C ASP A 33 -9.97 -16.62 9.25
N LYS A 34 -8.85 -15.95 9.60
CA LYS A 34 -8.80 -14.70 10.39
C LYS A 34 -9.48 -14.80 11.75
N ASP A 35 -9.54 -16.00 12.34
CA ASP A 35 -10.14 -16.23 13.65
C ASP A 35 -9.12 -15.94 14.78
N TYR A 36 -8.70 -14.68 14.87
CA TYR A 36 -7.71 -14.23 15.85
C TYR A 36 -8.16 -14.46 17.29
N SER A 37 -9.48 -14.47 17.51
CA SER A 37 -10.07 -14.77 18.81
C SER A 37 -9.73 -16.17 19.30
N LYS A 38 -9.90 -17.17 18.44
CA LYS A 38 -9.52 -18.55 18.78
C LYS A 38 -8.01 -18.74 18.84
N MET A 39 -7.25 -18.04 17.98
CA MET A 39 -5.79 -18.04 18.07
C MET A 39 -5.32 -17.59 19.44
N TYR A 40 -5.88 -16.48 19.98
CA TYR A 40 -5.56 -16.01 21.32
C TYR A 40 -5.86 -17.06 22.39
N ASP A 41 -6.98 -17.76 22.29
CA ASP A 41 -7.39 -18.80 23.23
C ASP A 41 -6.43 -20.02 23.22
N MET A 42 -5.62 -20.19 22.19
CA MET A 42 -4.59 -21.23 22.08
C MET A 42 -3.24 -20.83 22.68
N LEU A 43 -3.08 -19.61 23.17
CA LEU A 43 -1.82 -19.15 23.76
C LEU A 43 -1.67 -19.58 25.22
N SER A 44 -0.43 -19.84 25.65
CA SER A 44 -0.07 -20.19 27.03
C SER A 44 0.31 -18.97 27.83
N GLY A 45 0.13 -19.10 29.15
CA GLY A 45 0.55 -18.10 30.11
C GLY A 45 -0.36 -16.88 30.16
N ASP A 46 0.19 -15.81 30.70
CA ASP A 46 -0.40 -14.48 30.68
C ASP A 46 0.33 -13.71 29.56
N PRO A 47 -0.14 -13.76 28.30
CA PRO A 47 0.46 -12.94 27.30
C PRO A 47 0.32 -11.50 27.80
N LYS A 48 1.40 -10.75 27.83
CA LYS A 48 1.44 -9.35 28.33
C LYS A 48 0.58 -8.38 27.50
N VAL A 49 -0.41 -8.92 26.78
CA VAL A 49 -1.31 -8.19 25.89
C VAL A 49 -2.74 -8.66 26.11
N ASP A 50 -3.68 -7.73 26.18
CA ASP A 50 -5.11 -8.03 26.24
C ASP A 50 -5.59 -8.63 24.94
N LYS A 51 -6.67 -9.42 24.98
CA LYS A 51 -7.24 -10.09 23.81
C LYS A 51 -7.60 -9.12 22.68
N ASP A 52 -8.26 -8.02 23.03
CA ASP A 52 -8.65 -6.99 22.05
C ASP A 52 -7.42 -6.37 21.37
N VAL A 53 -6.35 -6.11 22.12
CA VAL A 53 -5.08 -5.58 21.59
C VAL A 53 -4.39 -6.60 20.68
N PHE A 54 -4.44 -7.88 21.03
CA PHE A 54 -3.92 -8.97 20.20
C PHE A 54 -4.69 -9.06 18.86
N GLU A 55 -6.01 -9.09 18.91
CA GLU A 55 -6.87 -9.18 17.72
C GLU A 55 -6.66 -7.95 16.80
N GLU A 56 -6.63 -6.74 17.38
CA GLU A 56 -6.35 -5.52 16.64
C GLU A 56 -4.97 -5.54 16.00
N ARG A 57 -3.94 -6.03 16.70
CA ARG A 57 -2.57 -6.08 16.20
C ARG A 57 -2.44 -7.05 15.02
N TYR A 58 -3.02 -8.24 15.12
CA TYR A 58 -3.05 -9.22 14.05
C TYR A 58 -3.80 -8.66 12.82
N THR A 59 -4.98 -8.10 13.03
CA THR A 59 -5.78 -7.47 11.97
C THR A 59 -4.99 -6.37 11.27
N ASN A 60 -4.47 -5.40 12.02
CA ASN A 60 -3.75 -4.25 11.46
C ASN A 60 -2.50 -4.65 10.68
N ILE A 61 -1.76 -5.67 11.14
CA ILE A 61 -0.56 -6.13 10.46
C ILE A 61 -0.92 -6.88 9.18
N TYR A 62 -1.73 -7.93 9.27
CA TYR A 62 -2.02 -8.79 8.12
C TYR A 62 -2.89 -8.11 7.05
N GLU A 63 -3.82 -7.24 7.45
CA GLU A 63 -4.57 -6.42 6.49
C GLU A 63 -3.68 -5.32 5.89
N GLY A 64 -2.82 -4.69 6.71
CA GLY A 64 -1.91 -3.64 6.25
C GLY A 64 -0.87 -4.11 5.24
N ILE A 65 -0.47 -5.38 5.28
CA ILE A 65 0.43 -6.01 4.30
C ILE A 65 -0.32 -6.82 3.23
N GLU A 66 -1.66 -6.83 3.24
CA GLU A 66 -2.52 -7.63 2.36
C GLU A 66 -2.15 -9.12 2.34
N ALA A 67 -1.87 -9.69 3.51
CA ALA A 67 -1.42 -11.06 3.64
C ALA A 67 -2.50 -12.08 3.23
N GLN A 68 -2.11 -13.02 2.38
CA GLN A 68 -2.98 -14.10 1.87
C GLN A 68 -2.16 -15.34 1.46
N ASP A 69 -2.83 -16.44 1.15
CA ASP A 69 -2.21 -17.70 0.70
C ASP A 69 -1.14 -18.20 1.68
N PHE A 70 -1.54 -18.38 2.93
CA PHE A 70 -0.64 -18.86 3.97
C PHE A 70 -0.23 -20.32 3.73
N SER A 71 1.03 -20.63 3.96
CA SER A 71 1.58 -21.98 3.88
C SER A 71 2.53 -22.22 5.04
N LEU A 72 2.14 -23.09 5.94
CA LEU A 72 2.96 -23.54 7.06
C LEU A 72 3.81 -24.74 6.65
N LYS A 73 5.06 -24.75 7.10
CA LYS A 73 5.96 -25.91 7.02
C LYS A 73 6.61 -26.10 8.38
N ILE A 74 6.39 -27.27 9.00
CA ILE A 74 7.15 -27.70 10.16
C ILE A 74 8.53 -28.17 9.71
N ASN A 75 9.57 -27.60 10.29
CA ASN A 75 10.97 -27.92 9.96
C ASN A 75 11.53 -28.97 10.90
N SER A 76 11.34 -28.82 12.21
CA SER A 76 11.70 -29.81 13.24
C SER A 76 10.86 -29.68 14.49
N VAL A 77 10.81 -30.74 15.28
CA VAL A 77 10.21 -30.76 16.61
C VAL A 77 11.24 -31.38 17.56
N GLU A 78 11.67 -30.59 18.55
CA GLU A 78 12.60 -31.05 19.59
C GLU A 78 11.97 -30.79 20.96
N ASP A 79 11.71 -31.87 21.71
CA ASP A 79 10.92 -31.82 22.94
C ASP A 79 9.55 -31.13 22.71
N ASP A 80 9.36 -29.95 23.33
CA ASP A 80 8.14 -29.14 23.21
C ASP A 80 8.34 -27.89 22.32
N VAL A 81 9.45 -27.80 21.59
CA VAL A 81 9.78 -26.68 20.70
C VAL A 81 9.60 -27.10 19.24
N VAL A 82 8.80 -26.32 18.55
CA VAL A 82 8.50 -26.53 17.11
C VAL A 82 9.17 -25.42 16.30
N ASP A 83 10.08 -25.83 15.42
CA ASP A 83 10.63 -24.96 14.36
C ASP A 83 9.71 -24.99 13.15
N TYR A 84 9.35 -23.84 12.66
CA TYR A 84 8.48 -23.75 11.48
C TYR A 84 8.84 -22.57 10.56
N SER A 85 8.37 -22.67 9.35
CA SER A 85 8.39 -21.58 8.35
C SER A 85 6.97 -21.29 7.92
N LEU A 86 6.52 -20.04 8.11
CA LEU A 86 5.25 -19.52 7.61
C LEU A 86 5.51 -18.68 6.37
N THR A 87 4.98 -19.09 5.25
CA THR A 87 5.05 -18.34 3.99
C THR A 87 3.71 -17.74 3.66
N MET A 88 3.69 -16.50 3.18
CA MET A 88 2.49 -15.77 2.77
C MET A 88 2.78 -14.90 1.56
N ASN A 89 1.77 -14.61 0.76
CA ASN A 89 1.82 -13.56 -0.25
C ASN A 89 1.39 -12.24 0.41
N THR A 90 2.09 -11.16 0.08
CA THR A 90 1.84 -9.82 0.61
C THR A 90 1.89 -8.79 -0.51
N VAL A 91 1.50 -7.55 -0.23
CA VAL A 91 1.68 -6.41 -1.15
C VAL A 91 3.13 -6.22 -1.61
N ALA A 92 4.11 -6.65 -0.81
CA ALA A 92 5.54 -6.61 -1.15
C ALA A 92 6.04 -7.89 -1.85
N GLY A 93 5.13 -8.81 -2.18
CA GLY A 93 5.44 -10.12 -2.75
C GLY A 93 5.46 -11.23 -1.69
N LYS A 94 6.11 -12.34 -2.02
CA LYS A 94 6.16 -13.52 -1.17
C LYS A 94 7.12 -13.32 0.01
N VAL A 95 6.62 -13.49 1.23
CA VAL A 95 7.39 -13.39 2.47
C VAL A 95 7.41 -14.74 3.17
N THR A 96 8.55 -15.14 3.71
CA THR A 96 8.69 -16.32 4.55
C THR A 96 9.27 -15.91 5.90
N SER A 97 8.60 -16.27 6.97
CA SER A 97 8.93 -16.00 8.36
C SER A 97 9.35 -17.33 9.01
N ASN A 98 10.58 -17.42 9.52
CA ASN A 98 11.11 -18.62 10.17
C ASN A 98 11.17 -18.38 11.68
N ASN A 99 10.52 -19.24 12.44
CA ASN A 99 10.37 -19.04 13.86
C ASN A 99 10.37 -20.36 14.62
N GLN A 100 10.51 -20.22 15.95
CA GLN A 100 10.35 -21.29 16.91
C GLN A 100 9.24 -20.96 17.88
N VAL A 101 8.47 -21.94 18.28
CA VAL A 101 7.48 -21.78 19.34
C VAL A 101 7.52 -22.97 20.30
N LYS A 102 7.46 -22.68 21.57
CA LYS A 102 7.31 -23.70 22.60
C LYS A 102 5.83 -23.98 22.83
N VAL A 103 5.47 -25.25 22.86
CA VAL A 103 4.11 -25.72 23.18
C VAL A 103 4.13 -26.37 24.55
N THR A 104 3.28 -25.93 25.47
CA THR A 104 3.16 -26.49 26.82
C THR A 104 1.69 -26.70 27.15
N ASP A 105 1.31 -27.88 27.58
CA ASP A 105 -0.07 -28.26 27.89
C ASP A 105 -1.06 -27.94 26.75
N GLY A 106 -0.60 -28.14 25.50
CA GLY A 106 -1.41 -27.91 24.29
C GLY A 106 -1.61 -26.43 23.94
N LYS A 107 -0.77 -25.54 24.46
CA LYS A 107 -0.81 -24.11 24.21
C LYS A 107 0.54 -23.55 23.77
N LEU A 108 0.52 -22.59 22.86
CA LEU A 108 1.71 -21.95 22.31
C LEU A 108 2.19 -20.82 23.24
N ALA A 109 3.49 -20.78 23.50
CA ALA A 109 4.10 -19.64 24.22
C ALA A 109 4.08 -18.41 23.33
N TYR A 110 3.28 -17.39 23.72
CA TYR A 110 3.16 -16.17 22.92
C TYR A 110 4.46 -15.36 22.88
N ASN A 111 4.81 -14.94 21.69
CA ASN A 111 5.74 -13.86 21.42
C ASN A 111 5.34 -13.18 20.09
N GLU A 112 5.80 -11.96 19.86
CA GLU A 112 5.45 -11.18 18.64
C GLU A 112 6.00 -11.81 17.35
N ALA A 113 7.05 -12.65 17.44
CA ALA A 113 7.58 -13.35 16.28
C ALA A 113 6.61 -14.40 15.71
N LEU A 114 5.56 -14.80 16.45
CA LEU A 114 4.44 -15.57 15.90
C LEU A 114 3.72 -14.83 14.76
N ILE A 115 3.75 -13.49 14.75
CA ILE A 115 3.16 -12.66 13.69
C ILE A 115 4.12 -12.60 12.51
N LEU A 116 5.36 -12.12 12.77
CA LEU A 116 6.42 -12.00 11.78
C LEU A 116 7.77 -12.17 12.45
N GLU A 117 8.71 -12.84 11.77
CA GLU A 117 10.08 -13.03 12.25
C GLU A 117 10.72 -11.69 12.65
N GLY A 118 11.29 -11.65 13.85
CA GLY A 118 11.97 -10.48 14.39
C GLY A 118 11.05 -9.32 14.83
N LEU A 119 9.74 -9.52 14.86
CA LEU A 119 8.82 -8.51 15.39
C LEU A 119 8.91 -8.49 16.92
N GLU A 120 8.95 -7.28 17.49
CA GLU A 120 8.93 -7.01 18.93
C GLU A 120 7.71 -6.15 19.29
N SER A 121 7.36 -6.08 20.56
CA SER A 121 6.11 -5.44 21.04
C SER A 121 5.99 -3.95 20.71
N ASP A 122 7.11 -3.23 20.62
CA ASP A 122 7.20 -1.81 20.26
C ASP A 122 7.44 -1.57 18.76
N TYR A 123 7.69 -2.62 17.99
CA TYR A 123 7.89 -2.53 16.54
C TYR A 123 6.56 -2.36 15.80
N ARG A 124 6.63 -1.66 14.68
CA ARG A 124 5.51 -1.46 13.77
C ARG A 124 5.88 -1.96 12.36
N VAL A 125 5.00 -2.76 11.79
CA VAL A 125 5.09 -3.13 10.37
C VAL A 125 4.65 -1.93 9.54
N ARG A 126 5.45 -1.58 8.54
CA ARG A 126 5.14 -0.49 7.60
C ARG A 126 5.38 -0.97 6.18
N VAL A 127 4.42 -0.72 5.32
CA VAL A 127 4.60 -0.86 3.88
C VAL A 127 5.08 0.47 3.33
N SER A 128 6.12 0.43 2.50
CA SER A 128 6.56 1.58 1.72
C SER A 128 6.68 1.18 0.26
N SER A 129 6.08 1.93 -0.62
CA SER A 129 6.20 1.75 -2.06
C SER A 129 7.16 2.80 -2.65
N LYS A 130 7.90 2.39 -3.66
CA LYS A 130 8.66 3.31 -4.50
C LYS A 130 8.11 3.21 -5.91
N SER A 131 7.48 4.28 -6.36
CA SER A 131 6.96 4.34 -7.72
C SER A 131 8.06 4.11 -8.74
N ALA A 132 7.80 3.25 -9.72
CA ALA A 132 8.71 3.03 -10.83
C ALA A 132 8.75 4.27 -11.72
N THR A 133 9.93 4.60 -12.25
CA THR A 133 10.05 5.63 -13.26
C THR A 133 9.57 5.07 -14.59
N ARG A 134 8.53 5.68 -15.17
CA ARG A 134 8.01 5.25 -16.48
C ARG A 134 9.06 5.41 -17.57
N GLY A 135 9.20 4.38 -18.43
CA GLY A 135 10.17 4.36 -19.52
C GLY A 135 9.93 5.48 -20.54
N ARG A 136 10.99 5.89 -21.26
CA ARG A 136 10.89 6.85 -22.35
C ARG A 136 10.36 6.20 -23.62
N ILE A 137 9.61 6.95 -24.41
CA ILE A 137 9.24 6.57 -25.77
C ILE A 137 10.16 7.31 -26.70
N LEU A 138 10.90 6.57 -27.54
CA LEU A 138 11.89 7.11 -28.45
C LEU A 138 11.48 6.84 -29.91
N ASP A 139 11.87 7.73 -30.82
CA ASP A 139 11.82 7.45 -32.24
C ASP A 139 12.99 6.54 -32.67
N ARG A 140 13.04 6.15 -33.94
CA ARG A 140 14.09 5.30 -34.52
C ARG A 140 15.51 5.90 -34.44
N ASN A 141 15.61 7.22 -34.23
CA ASN A 141 16.87 7.95 -34.14
C ASN A 141 17.28 8.21 -32.69
N GLY A 142 16.48 7.77 -31.71
CA GLY A 142 16.71 8.00 -30.30
C GLY A 142 16.17 9.33 -29.76
N ASN A 143 15.40 10.10 -30.54
CA ASN A 143 14.76 11.32 -30.06
C ASN A 143 13.57 10.97 -29.15
N GLU A 144 13.41 11.72 -28.08
CA GLU A 144 12.35 11.49 -27.10
C GLU A 144 10.99 11.98 -27.63
N LEU A 145 10.04 11.06 -27.76
CA LEU A 145 8.64 11.35 -28.06
C LEU A 145 7.80 11.51 -26.79
N ALA A 146 8.17 10.80 -25.73
CA ALA A 146 7.66 10.97 -24.38
C ALA A 146 8.77 10.66 -23.37
N THR A 147 8.95 11.53 -22.38
CA THR A 147 10.02 11.45 -21.37
C THR A 147 9.54 11.98 -20.02
N GLN A 148 10.45 12.08 -19.06
CA GLN A 148 10.21 12.77 -17.80
C GLN A 148 10.60 14.24 -17.97
N GLY A 149 9.75 15.13 -17.47
CA GLY A 149 10.01 16.56 -17.38
C GLY A 149 9.83 17.03 -15.93
N GLU A 150 10.12 18.29 -15.68
CA GLU A 150 9.85 18.93 -14.41
C GLU A 150 8.69 19.94 -14.57
N ALA A 151 7.83 19.99 -13.58
CA ALA A 151 6.77 20.99 -13.45
C ALA A 151 6.81 21.63 -12.05
N TYR A 152 6.18 22.75 -11.92
CA TYR A 152 5.82 23.28 -10.61
C TYR A 152 4.47 22.68 -10.18
N GLU A 153 4.40 22.28 -8.92
CA GLU A 153 3.19 21.83 -8.24
C GLU A 153 2.83 22.82 -7.15
N ALA A 154 1.78 23.62 -7.38
CA ALA A 154 1.24 24.49 -6.35
C ALA A 154 0.30 23.70 -5.44
N GLY A 155 0.42 23.93 -4.15
CA GLY A 155 -0.47 23.41 -3.13
C GLY A 155 -0.53 24.33 -1.94
N LEU A 156 -1.31 23.95 -0.95
CA LEU A 156 -1.52 24.75 0.25
C LEU A 156 -1.40 23.91 1.53
N VAL A 157 -1.22 24.64 2.63
CA VAL A 157 -1.23 24.10 4.00
C VAL A 157 -2.42 24.74 4.73
N PRO A 158 -3.52 24.00 4.98
CA PRO A 158 -4.79 24.55 5.45
C PRO A 158 -4.69 25.46 6.67
N GLY A 159 -3.97 25.05 7.71
CA GLY A 159 -3.81 25.79 8.95
C GLY A 159 -3.02 27.09 8.85
N LYS A 160 -2.49 27.44 7.67
CA LYS A 160 -1.72 28.67 7.42
C LYS A 160 -2.44 29.69 6.56
N LEU A 161 -3.66 29.40 6.11
CA LEU A 161 -4.50 30.33 5.34
C LEU A 161 -5.24 31.25 6.26
N ASN A 162 -5.45 32.51 5.82
CA ASN A 162 -6.13 33.53 6.62
C ASN A 162 -7.65 33.66 6.34
N GLY A 163 -8.20 32.77 5.47
CA GLY A 163 -9.64 32.72 5.20
C GLY A 163 -10.01 32.85 3.74
N GLU A 164 -11.26 33.24 3.46
CA GLU A 164 -11.89 33.23 2.13
C GLU A 164 -11.12 34.01 1.06
N ALA A 165 -10.57 35.17 1.42
CA ALA A 165 -9.81 35.99 0.50
C ALA A 165 -8.56 35.29 -0.08
N ASP A 166 -7.93 34.37 0.69
CA ASP A 166 -6.80 33.60 0.20
C ASP A 166 -7.26 32.58 -0.82
N TYR A 167 -8.41 31.90 -0.62
CA TYR A 167 -8.98 30.95 -1.60
C TYR A 167 -9.32 31.64 -2.92
N GLU A 168 -9.95 32.84 -2.87
CA GLU A 168 -10.27 33.63 -4.06
C GLU A 168 -9.00 34.01 -4.82
N ARG A 169 -7.96 34.43 -4.10
CA ARG A 169 -6.69 34.83 -4.70
C ARG A 169 -5.95 33.65 -5.32
N ILE A 170 -5.87 32.51 -4.61
CA ILE A 170 -5.28 31.26 -5.13
C ILE A 170 -6.05 30.81 -6.37
N GLY A 171 -7.38 30.79 -6.28
CA GLY A 171 -8.27 30.38 -7.37
C GLY A 171 -8.09 31.23 -8.62
N SER A 172 -8.00 32.55 -8.47
CA SER A 172 -7.71 33.47 -9.58
C SER A 172 -6.38 33.20 -10.25
N LEU A 173 -5.33 32.89 -9.48
CA LEU A 173 -3.98 32.60 -10.00
C LEU A 173 -3.90 31.23 -10.68
N LEU A 174 -4.58 30.20 -10.12
CA LEU A 174 -4.56 28.84 -10.62
C LEU A 174 -5.69 28.52 -11.61
N ASN A 175 -6.59 29.49 -11.87
CA ASN A 175 -7.83 29.28 -12.64
C ASN A 175 -8.65 28.10 -12.06
N MET A 176 -8.95 28.21 -10.77
CA MET A 176 -9.79 27.30 -9.99
C MET A 176 -10.82 28.12 -9.20
N SER A 177 -11.97 27.55 -8.92
CA SER A 177 -12.94 28.16 -8.01
C SER A 177 -12.56 27.92 -6.54
N SER A 178 -12.97 28.81 -5.63
CA SER A 178 -12.80 28.56 -4.19
C SER A 178 -13.50 27.27 -3.71
N ALA A 179 -14.58 26.88 -4.40
CA ALA A 179 -15.28 25.64 -4.09
C ALA A 179 -14.43 24.38 -4.43
N GLU A 180 -13.80 24.37 -5.60
CA GLU A 180 -12.88 23.28 -6.00
C GLU A 180 -11.70 23.18 -5.02
N ILE A 181 -11.10 24.31 -4.64
CA ILE A 181 -10.00 24.31 -3.67
C ILE A 181 -10.43 23.74 -2.30
N LYS A 182 -11.65 24.06 -1.85
CA LYS A 182 -12.20 23.54 -0.60
C LYS A 182 -12.54 22.06 -0.67
N ASP A 183 -12.99 21.60 -1.82
CA ASP A 183 -13.29 20.19 -2.06
C ASP A 183 -12.00 19.34 -1.95
N GLU A 184 -10.90 19.78 -2.55
CA GLU A 184 -9.58 19.13 -2.42
C GLU A 184 -9.12 19.03 -0.96
N MET A 185 -9.54 19.95 -0.10
CA MET A 185 -9.23 19.93 1.34
C MET A 185 -10.19 19.11 2.19
N SER A 186 -11.27 18.58 1.62
CA SER A 186 -12.35 17.92 2.38
C SER A 186 -12.01 16.52 2.85
N ALA A 187 -10.93 15.91 2.35
CA ALA A 187 -10.55 14.54 2.68
C ALA A 187 -10.21 14.40 4.17
N SER A 188 -10.71 13.34 4.80
CA SER A 188 -10.63 13.11 6.26
C SER A 188 -9.21 12.95 6.80
N TRP A 189 -8.23 12.61 5.94
CA TRP A 189 -6.82 12.47 6.32
C TRP A 189 -6.06 13.80 6.35
N ILE A 190 -6.63 14.89 5.76
CA ILE A 190 -5.99 16.21 5.72
C ILE A 190 -6.06 16.88 7.09
N LYS A 191 -4.91 17.33 7.56
CA LYS A 191 -4.73 18.06 8.80
C LYS A 191 -4.25 19.49 8.50
N ASP A 192 -4.25 20.34 9.52
CA ASP A 192 -3.84 21.75 9.41
C ASP A 192 -2.41 21.94 8.86
N ASP A 193 -1.52 20.96 9.07
CA ASP A 193 -0.13 20.97 8.62
C ASP A 193 0.12 20.15 7.33
N SER A 194 -0.91 19.49 6.80
CA SER A 194 -0.82 18.70 5.56
C SER A 194 -0.54 19.60 4.36
N PHE A 195 0.30 19.10 3.44
CA PHE A 195 0.40 19.72 2.11
C PHE A 195 -0.70 19.14 1.21
N VAL A 196 -1.54 19.99 0.67
CA VAL A 196 -2.62 19.64 -0.26
C VAL A 196 -2.23 20.13 -1.64
N PRO A 197 -1.88 19.26 -2.60
CA PRO A 197 -1.58 19.66 -3.97
C PRO A 197 -2.86 20.15 -4.65
N LEU A 198 -2.76 21.20 -5.47
CA LEU A 198 -3.88 21.78 -6.20
C LEU A 198 -3.70 21.72 -7.71
N LYS A 199 -2.55 22.16 -8.21
CA LYS A 199 -2.34 22.24 -9.65
C LYS A 199 -0.87 22.21 -10.04
N GLU A 200 -0.60 21.47 -11.11
CA GLU A 200 0.68 21.47 -11.79
C GLU A 200 0.68 22.47 -12.96
N PHE A 201 1.83 23.10 -13.20
CA PHE A 201 2.05 24.01 -14.33
C PHE A 201 3.50 24.01 -14.79
N ALA A 202 3.73 24.54 -15.99
CA ALA A 202 5.03 24.48 -16.66
C ALA A 202 6.14 25.16 -15.84
N LYS A 203 7.30 24.50 -15.77
CA LYS A 203 8.51 25.05 -15.17
C LYS A 203 9.29 25.87 -16.20
N ASP A 204 8.74 27.03 -16.56
CA ASP A 204 9.29 28.00 -17.48
C ASP A 204 9.26 29.42 -16.88
N SER A 205 9.55 30.42 -17.68
CA SER A 205 9.56 31.82 -17.22
C SER A 205 8.16 32.32 -16.77
N SER A 206 7.09 31.84 -17.41
CA SER A 206 5.71 32.17 -17.02
C SER A 206 5.32 31.48 -15.73
N GLY A 207 5.66 30.20 -15.60
CA GLY A 207 5.50 29.44 -14.38
C GLY A 207 6.27 30.06 -13.21
N GLN A 208 7.51 30.50 -13.41
CA GLN A 208 8.27 31.18 -12.38
C GLN A 208 7.63 32.49 -11.93
N ALA A 209 7.04 33.25 -12.85
CA ALA A 209 6.29 34.47 -12.49
C ALA A 209 5.05 34.15 -11.65
N LEU A 210 4.35 33.05 -11.97
CA LEU A 210 3.22 32.54 -11.21
C LEU A 210 3.66 32.06 -9.81
N VAL A 211 4.77 31.35 -9.71
CA VAL A 211 5.35 30.93 -8.41
C VAL A 211 5.55 32.12 -7.51
N ASN A 212 6.16 33.21 -8.01
CA ASN A 212 6.44 34.42 -7.22
C ASN A 212 5.14 35.07 -6.65
N GLN A 213 4.02 34.97 -7.37
CA GLN A 213 2.74 35.46 -6.90
C GLN A 213 2.10 34.53 -5.88
N LEU A 214 2.17 33.23 -6.09
CA LEU A 214 1.60 32.18 -5.24
C LEU A 214 2.27 32.14 -3.86
N ILE A 215 3.60 32.14 -3.81
CA ILE A 215 4.34 32.06 -2.53
C ILE A 215 4.18 33.31 -1.65
N ALA A 216 3.66 34.40 -2.21
CA ALA A 216 3.31 35.60 -1.45
C ALA A 216 1.99 35.45 -0.65
N ILE A 217 1.24 34.38 -0.86
CA ILE A 217 0.02 34.04 -0.11
C ILE A 217 0.42 33.12 1.05
N PRO A 218 0.10 33.47 2.30
CA PRO A 218 0.35 32.62 3.45
C PRO A 218 -0.26 31.23 3.25
N GLY A 219 0.49 30.19 3.60
CA GLY A 219 0.03 28.81 3.46
C GLY A 219 0.19 28.19 2.08
N VAL A 220 0.47 28.95 1.04
CA VAL A 220 0.78 28.39 -0.28
C VAL A 220 2.24 27.94 -0.32
N LYS A 221 2.44 26.74 -0.88
CA LYS A 221 3.76 26.17 -1.20
C LYS A 221 3.79 25.77 -2.66
N VAL A 222 4.96 25.91 -3.28
CA VAL A 222 5.21 25.43 -4.64
C VAL A 222 6.42 24.52 -4.60
N ASN A 223 6.22 23.27 -4.99
CA ASN A 223 7.24 22.26 -5.12
C ASN A 223 7.67 22.10 -6.59
N THR A 224 8.76 21.43 -6.84
CA THR A 224 9.07 20.88 -8.16
C THR A 224 8.68 19.40 -8.15
N THR A 225 7.91 18.98 -9.14
CA THR A 225 7.51 17.60 -9.32
C THR A 225 7.96 17.06 -10.68
N THR A 226 8.01 15.75 -10.81
CA THR A 226 8.32 15.09 -12.10
C THR A 226 7.02 14.72 -12.79
N VAL A 227 6.88 15.16 -14.02
CA VAL A 227 5.69 14.91 -14.84
C VAL A 227 6.06 14.19 -16.14
N ARG A 228 5.07 13.56 -16.77
CA ARG A 228 5.23 13.05 -18.13
C ARG A 228 5.27 14.22 -19.11
N TYR A 229 6.31 14.27 -19.95
CA TYR A 229 6.55 15.35 -20.91
C TYR A 229 6.57 14.78 -22.34
N TYR A 230 5.87 15.48 -23.23
CA TYR A 230 5.76 15.14 -24.65
C TYR A 230 6.38 16.27 -25.48
N PRO A 231 7.65 16.15 -25.89
CA PRO A 231 8.39 17.25 -26.55
C PRO A 231 7.73 17.80 -27.81
N TYR A 232 6.99 16.94 -28.51
CA TYR A 232 6.33 17.32 -29.79
C TYR A 232 4.82 17.61 -29.61
N GLY A 233 4.30 17.55 -28.39
CA GLY A 233 2.92 17.89 -28.05
C GLY A 233 1.89 17.19 -28.95
N GLU A 234 0.99 17.97 -29.53
CA GLU A 234 -0.10 17.45 -30.36
C GLU A 234 0.37 16.72 -31.63
N ALA A 235 1.55 17.05 -32.16
CA ALA A 235 2.05 16.45 -33.41
C ALA A 235 2.29 14.93 -33.30
N THR A 236 2.55 14.41 -32.10
CA THR A 236 2.78 12.98 -31.87
C THR A 236 1.69 12.33 -31.01
N SER A 237 0.68 13.05 -30.58
CA SER A 237 -0.33 12.61 -29.63
C SER A 237 -1.07 11.32 -30.05
N HIS A 238 -1.39 11.16 -31.33
CA HIS A 238 -2.03 9.95 -31.84
C HIS A 238 -1.13 8.71 -31.77
N LEU A 239 0.19 8.90 -31.82
CA LEU A 239 1.15 7.81 -31.75
C LEU A 239 1.49 7.51 -30.29
N THR A 240 1.89 8.53 -29.53
CA THR A 240 2.32 8.37 -28.14
C THR A 240 1.14 8.04 -27.21
N GLY A 241 0.00 8.66 -27.45
CA GLY A 241 -1.12 8.63 -26.51
C GLY A 241 -0.89 9.56 -25.33
N TYR A 242 -1.54 9.27 -24.23
CA TYR A 242 -1.44 10.06 -22.97
C TYR A 242 -1.64 9.19 -21.75
N LEU A 243 -1.22 9.72 -20.60
CA LEU A 243 -1.45 9.16 -19.27
C LEU A 243 -2.64 9.83 -18.61
N GLN A 244 -3.32 9.08 -17.76
CA GLN A 244 -4.37 9.58 -16.89
C GLN A 244 -4.28 8.85 -15.54
N GLN A 245 -4.71 9.48 -14.47
CA GLN A 245 -4.84 8.84 -13.18
C GLN A 245 -5.80 7.65 -13.27
N VAL A 246 -5.47 6.59 -12.55
CA VAL A 246 -6.31 5.39 -12.45
C VAL A 246 -7.67 5.74 -11.84
N ASN A 247 -8.69 5.00 -12.23
CA ASN A 247 -10.01 5.04 -11.62
C ASN A 247 -10.29 3.72 -10.89
N ALA A 248 -11.45 3.59 -10.24
CA ALA A 248 -11.82 2.41 -9.50
C ALA A 248 -11.86 1.12 -10.37
N GLU A 249 -12.25 1.24 -11.65
CA GLU A 249 -12.27 0.11 -12.58
C GLU A 249 -10.85 -0.34 -12.94
N ASP A 250 -9.92 0.61 -13.13
CA ASP A 250 -8.51 0.31 -13.38
C ASP A 250 -7.88 -0.40 -12.19
N LEU A 251 -8.14 0.07 -10.96
CA LEU A 251 -7.63 -0.55 -9.74
C LEU A 251 -8.12 -1.99 -9.58
N GLU A 252 -9.40 -2.25 -9.85
CA GLU A 252 -9.93 -3.60 -9.79
C GLU A 252 -9.32 -4.52 -10.86
N LYS A 253 -9.18 -4.00 -12.09
CA LYS A 253 -8.61 -4.75 -13.21
C LYS A 253 -7.13 -5.10 -13.01
N HIS A 254 -6.38 -4.22 -12.37
CA HIS A 254 -4.94 -4.34 -12.14
C HIS A 254 -4.61 -4.65 -10.68
N LYS A 255 -5.56 -5.27 -9.96
CA LYS A 255 -5.38 -5.66 -8.56
C LYS A 255 -4.16 -6.57 -8.38
N GLY A 256 -3.29 -6.21 -7.44
CA GLY A 256 -2.04 -6.94 -7.17
C GLY A 256 -0.88 -6.59 -8.10
N GLU A 257 -1.05 -5.67 -9.05
CA GLU A 257 0.01 -5.19 -9.96
C GLU A 257 0.73 -3.93 -9.42
N GLY A 258 0.40 -3.49 -8.19
CA GLY A 258 1.06 -2.37 -7.53
C GLY A 258 0.54 -0.98 -7.89
N TYR A 259 -0.64 -0.90 -8.52
CA TYR A 259 -1.33 0.37 -8.74
C TYR A 259 -2.06 0.83 -7.49
N ASP A 260 -2.02 2.13 -7.23
CA ASP A 260 -2.77 2.83 -6.20
C ASP A 260 -3.54 4.02 -6.80
N GLU A 261 -4.36 4.71 -6.01
CA GLU A 261 -5.19 5.83 -6.47
C GLU A 261 -4.39 6.99 -7.07
N SER A 262 -3.10 7.11 -6.77
CA SER A 262 -2.20 8.14 -7.32
C SER A 262 -1.50 7.72 -8.60
N SER A 263 -1.61 6.47 -8.99
CA SER A 263 -0.91 5.90 -10.13
C SER A 263 -1.43 6.44 -11.46
N LEU A 264 -0.54 6.54 -12.46
CA LEU A 264 -0.88 6.93 -13.82
C LEU A 264 -0.89 5.71 -14.75
N ILE A 265 -1.92 5.60 -15.59
CA ILE A 265 -2.07 4.54 -16.58
C ILE A 265 -2.20 5.12 -17.99
N GLY A 266 -1.67 4.42 -18.99
CA GLY A 266 -1.82 4.80 -20.40
C GLY A 266 -3.24 4.59 -20.92
N ARG A 267 -3.81 5.60 -21.59
CA ARG A 267 -5.18 5.53 -22.12
C ARG A 267 -5.25 5.29 -23.60
N SER A 268 -4.21 5.61 -24.33
CA SER A 268 -4.17 5.41 -25.79
C SER A 268 -2.73 5.30 -26.29
N GLY A 269 -2.56 4.94 -27.55
CA GLY A 269 -1.29 4.89 -28.23
C GLY A 269 -0.27 3.94 -27.61
N ILE A 270 1.01 4.29 -27.69
CA ILE A 270 2.12 3.54 -27.13
C ILE A 270 2.03 3.53 -25.59
N GLU A 271 1.57 4.63 -24.98
CA GLU A 271 1.40 4.70 -23.52
C GLU A 271 0.43 3.63 -22.98
N ALA A 272 -0.60 3.26 -23.75
CA ALA A 272 -1.56 2.24 -23.33
C ALA A 272 -1.11 0.81 -23.67
N ALA A 273 -0.13 0.65 -24.56
CA ALA A 273 0.34 -0.66 -25.01
C ALA A 273 1.47 -1.22 -24.12
N TYR A 274 2.16 -0.35 -23.38
CA TYR A 274 3.33 -0.65 -22.55
C TYR A 274 3.21 0.04 -21.17
#